data_64d4d16b56bcb2379129cf15fe877436
#
_entry.id   64d4d16b56bcb2379129cf15fe877436
#
_cell.length_a   1.000
_cell.length_b   1.000
_cell.length_c   1.000
_cell.angle_alpha   90.00
_cell.angle_beta   90.00
_cell.angle_gamma   90.00
#
_symmetry.space_group_name_H-M   'P 1'
#
loop_
_entity.id
_entity.type
_entity.pdbx_description
1 polymer ?
#
loop_
_entity_poly.entity_id
_entity_poly.type
_entity_poly.pdbx_seq_one_letter_code
_entity_poly.pdbx_strand_id
1 'polypeptide(L)'
;THYALVGTIAASKKYMTKLVVSKGYGLGIFLDTIPGKMQGSEENMPAMLQRCKTGDIAFVKYELSQEVFARLWQYLQEYQEKGYDKLYNGSNQPLNGGGAGCSAFGVSFLEVGGLKDLFPVDDWIIHVHAPEKLIGGPHHPGHHVSPIRLFFRNRWADEKKEPYCDITYYDPTVMFNQIELKYKRGFHANNISGMQTGNAFGFLIKCADRPAPTVPIWPAKR
;
A
#
# COMPACT_ATOMS: atom_id res chain seq x y z
N THR A 1 -15.37 -5.80 -22.00
CA THR A 1 -14.15 -5.61 -21.18
C THR A 1 -14.60 -5.05 -19.84
N HIS A 2 -14.38 -5.79 -18.77
CA HIS A 2 -14.64 -5.30 -17.42
C HIS A 2 -13.35 -4.72 -16.86
N TYR A 3 -13.44 -3.55 -16.24
CA TYR A 3 -12.35 -2.97 -15.48
C TYR A 3 -12.87 -2.42 -14.16
N ALA A 4 -12.06 -2.46 -13.13
CA ALA A 4 -12.32 -1.80 -11.87
C ALA A 4 -11.03 -1.08 -11.43
N LEU A 5 -11.18 0.17 -10.99
CA LEU A 5 -10.13 0.90 -10.30
C LEU A 5 -10.49 0.92 -8.84
N VAL A 6 -9.68 0.28 -8.02
CA VAL A 6 -9.93 0.15 -6.59
C VAL A 6 -8.71 0.59 -5.78
N GLY A 7 -8.97 1.21 -4.64
CA GLY A 7 -7.93 1.60 -3.69
C GLY A 7 -8.53 1.79 -2.30
N THR A 8 -7.75 1.52 -1.27
CA THR A 8 -8.17 1.71 0.13
C THR A 8 -7.67 3.05 0.65
N ILE A 9 -8.51 3.77 1.37
CA ILE A 9 -8.16 5.03 2.06
C ILE A 9 -8.81 5.09 3.43
N ALA A 10 -8.28 5.94 4.31
CA ALA A 10 -9.01 6.29 5.52
C ALA A 10 -10.34 6.96 5.18
N ALA A 11 -11.42 6.57 5.86
CA ALA A 11 -12.78 7.04 5.56
C ALA A 11 -12.94 8.56 5.75
N SER A 12 -12.19 9.16 6.68
CA SER A 12 -12.28 10.58 7.00
C SER A 12 -10.93 11.19 7.38
N LYS A 13 -10.45 12.12 6.57
CA LYS A 13 -9.28 12.93 6.88
C LYS A 13 -9.46 13.73 8.18
N LYS A 14 -10.66 14.27 8.41
CA LYS A 14 -10.99 15.01 9.65
C LYS A 14 -10.88 14.11 10.88
N TYR A 15 -11.35 12.86 10.77
CA TYR A 15 -11.22 11.89 11.86
C TYR A 15 -9.76 11.55 12.16
N MET A 16 -8.95 11.28 11.14
CA MET A 16 -7.51 11.05 11.30
C MET A 16 -6.81 12.23 11.97
N THR A 17 -7.07 13.45 11.51
CA THR A 17 -6.51 14.68 12.12
C THR A 17 -6.91 14.79 13.60
N LYS A 18 -8.17 14.47 13.95
CA LYS A 18 -8.63 14.46 15.34
C LYS A 18 -7.87 13.44 16.18
N LEU A 19 -7.63 12.23 15.67
CA LEU A 19 -6.85 11.21 16.39
C LEU A 19 -5.42 11.68 16.64
N VAL A 20 -4.75 12.17 15.61
CA VAL A 20 -3.34 12.59 15.70
C VAL A 20 -3.19 13.81 16.60
N VAL A 21 -4.01 14.85 16.37
CA VAL A 21 -3.82 16.17 17.02
C VAL A 21 -4.53 16.24 18.39
N SER A 22 -5.81 15.83 18.45
CA SER A 22 -6.63 16.03 19.66
C SER A 22 -6.58 14.84 20.62
N LYS A 23 -6.39 13.63 20.10
CA LYS A 23 -6.30 12.41 20.92
C LYS A 23 -4.87 11.96 21.18
N GLY A 24 -3.87 12.66 20.60
CA GLY A 24 -2.47 12.43 20.86
C GLY A 24 -1.92 11.10 20.38
N TYR A 25 -2.49 10.55 19.32
CA TYR A 25 -2.00 9.30 18.72
C TYR A 25 -0.58 9.43 18.15
N GLY A 26 -0.23 10.62 17.65
CA GLY A 26 1.05 10.82 17.01
C GLY A 26 1.28 9.81 15.87
N LEU A 27 2.46 9.19 15.85
CA LEU A 27 2.79 8.12 14.89
C LEU A 27 2.04 6.81 15.17
N GLY A 28 1.45 6.64 16.35
CA GLY A 28 0.63 5.46 16.68
C GLY A 28 -0.55 5.25 15.74
N ILE A 29 -0.97 6.30 15.01
CA ILE A 29 -2.01 6.18 13.97
C ILE A 29 -1.65 5.18 12.86
N PHE A 30 -0.38 4.98 12.56
CA PHE A 30 0.08 4.01 11.57
C PHE A 30 -0.06 2.55 12.03
N LEU A 31 -0.09 2.34 13.35
CA LEU A 31 -0.20 1.02 13.98
C LEU A 31 -1.65 0.65 14.28
N ASP A 32 -2.57 1.60 14.22
CA ASP A 32 -3.96 1.41 14.62
C ASP A 32 -4.87 1.15 13.41
N THR A 33 -5.94 0.42 13.68
CA THR A 33 -7.00 0.19 12.69
C THR A 33 -8.11 1.22 12.87
N ILE A 34 -8.33 2.01 11.85
CA ILE A 34 -9.31 3.09 11.82
C ILE A 34 -10.37 2.83 10.74
N PRO A 35 -11.51 3.54 10.76
CA PRO A 35 -12.47 3.46 9.67
C PRO A 35 -11.83 3.79 8.32
N GLY A 36 -11.99 2.85 7.39
CA GLY A 36 -11.53 2.94 6.01
C GLY A 36 -12.69 2.96 5.03
N LYS A 37 -12.37 3.18 3.78
CA LYS A 37 -13.27 2.93 2.66
C LYS A 37 -12.49 2.52 1.42
N MET A 38 -13.10 1.69 0.60
CA MET A 38 -12.62 1.42 -0.75
C MET A 38 -13.15 2.49 -1.69
N GLN A 39 -12.25 3.11 -2.45
CA GLN A 39 -12.63 4.02 -3.52
C GLN A 39 -12.79 3.23 -4.82
N GLY A 40 -13.85 3.55 -5.56
CA GLY A 40 -14.12 2.97 -6.88
C GLY A 40 -13.63 3.84 -8.04
N SER A 41 -13.92 3.36 -9.25
CA SER A 41 -13.48 4.01 -10.51
C SER A 41 -14.01 5.42 -10.66
N GLU A 42 -15.26 5.68 -10.30
CA GLU A 42 -15.90 7.01 -10.46
C GLU A 42 -15.19 8.09 -9.62
N GLU A 43 -14.81 7.76 -8.38
CA GLU A 43 -14.14 8.69 -7.47
C GLU A 43 -12.70 8.98 -7.89
N ASN A 44 -11.99 7.97 -8.42
CA ASN A 44 -10.53 8.05 -8.63
C ASN A 44 -10.14 8.42 -10.06
N MET A 45 -10.98 8.12 -11.05
CA MET A 45 -10.66 8.29 -12.47
C MET A 45 -10.24 9.71 -12.84
N PRO A 46 -10.95 10.78 -12.42
CA PRO A 46 -10.57 12.15 -12.79
C PRO A 46 -9.17 12.53 -12.29
N ALA A 47 -8.85 12.19 -11.04
CA ALA A 47 -7.55 12.47 -10.44
C ALA A 47 -6.44 11.65 -11.12
N MET A 48 -6.70 10.38 -11.44
CA MET A 48 -5.76 9.52 -12.15
C MET A 48 -5.47 10.06 -13.56
N LEU A 49 -6.49 10.44 -14.31
CA LEU A 49 -6.32 11.02 -15.64
C LEU A 49 -5.52 12.33 -15.61
N GLN A 50 -5.75 13.17 -14.60
CA GLN A 50 -4.96 14.39 -14.43
C GLN A 50 -3.48 14.06 -14.17
N ARG A 51 -3.17 13.13 -13.27
CA ARG A 51 -1.81 12.71 -13.00
C ARG A 51 -1.13 12.05 -14.20
N CYS A 52 -1.88 11.30 -15.02
CA CYS A 52 -1.36 10.79 -16.30
C CYS A 52 -0.92 11.91 -17.25
N LYS A 53 -1.62 13.05 -17.25
CA LYS A 53 -1.27 14.22 -18.07
C LYS A 53 -0.02 14.94 -17.56
N THR A 54 0.18 14.99 -16.26
CA THR A 54 1.33 15.66 -15.62
C THR A 54 2.57 14.78 -15.50
N GLY A 55 2.45 13.48 -15.72
CA GLY A 55 3.56 12.53 -15.54
C GLY A 55 3.77 12.09 -14.09
N ASP A 56 2.79 12.36 -13.21
CA ASP A 56 2.86 12.01 -11.78
C ASP A 56 2.29 10.60 -11.50
N ILE A 57 2.34 9.71 -12.52
CA ILE A 57 1.98 8.30 -12.40
C ILE A 57 3.08 7.43 -13.00
N ALA A 58 3.55 6.50 -12.16
CA ALA A 58 4.30 5.34 -12.58
C ALA A 58 3.43 4.08 -12.38
N PHE A 59 3.57 3.09 -13.26
CA PHE A 59 2.74 1.89 -13.21
C PHE A 59 3.50 0.61 -13.55
N VAL A 60 2.99 -0.52 -13.07
CA VAL A 60 3.37 -1.86 -13.54
C VAL A 60 2.11 -2.58 -13.97
N LYS A 61 2.03 -2.94 -15.25
CA LYS A 61 0.91 -3.64 -15.87
C LYS A 61 1.27 -5.12 -16.03
N TYR A 62 0.41 -6.00 -15.57
CA TYR A 62 0.54 -7.46 -15.73
C TYR A 62 -0.50 -7.97 -16.72
N GLU A 63 -0.05 -8.72 -17.74
CA GLU A 63 -0.94 -9.52 -18.61
C GLU A 63 -1.11 -10.89 -17.99
N LEU A 64 -2.31 -11.15 -17.48
CA LEU A 64 -2.61 -12.32 -16.66
C LEU A 64 -3.31 -13.43 -17.46
N SER A 65 -3.17 -14.68 -17.01
CA SER A 65 -4.08 -15.76 -17.41
C SER A 65 -5.49 -15.49 -16.85
N GLN A 66 -6.49 -16.13 -17.46
CA GLN A 66 -7.87 -16.03 -16.97
C GLN A 66 -8.02 -16.61 -15.55
N GLU A 67 -7.24 -17.63 -15.22
CA GLU A 67 -7.25 -18.27 -13.89
C GLU A 67 -6.70 -17.34 -12.81
N VAL A 68 -5.57 -16.68 -13.07
CA VAL A 68 -4.99 -15.68 -12.15
C VAL A 68 -5.96 -14.52 -11.99
N PHE A 69 -6.56 -14.02 -13.08
CA PHE A 69 -7.56 -12.95 -13.00
C PHE A 69 -8.76 -13.34 -12.14
N ALA A 70 -9.31 -14.56 -12.36
CA ALA A 70 -10.45 -15.05 -11.57
C ALA A 70 -10.12 -15.13 -10.06
N ARG A 71 -8.91 -15.59 -9.73
CA ARG A 71 -8.41 -15.64 -8.36
C ARG A 71 -8.28 -14.25 -7.72
N LEU A 72 -7.75 -13.26 -8.46
CA LEU A 72 -7.66 -11.88 -7.97
C LEU A 72 -9.03 -11.25 -7.78
N TRP A 73 -9.99 -11.56 -8.66
CA TRP A 73 -11.35 -11.11 -8.54
C TRP A 73 -12.03 -11.72 -7.30
N GLN A 74 -11.86 -13.02 -7.08
CA GLN A 74 -12.31 -13.70 -5.86
C GLN A 74 -11.73 -13.05 -4.60
N TYR A 75 -10.42 -12.76 -4.59
CA TYR A 75 -9.77 -12.07 -3.48
C TYR A 75 -10.43 -10.73 -3.17
N LEU A 76 -10.71 -9.92 -4.18
CA LEU A 76 -11.38 -8.62 -4.02
C LEU A 76 -12.78 -8.78 -3.42
N GLN A 77 -13.57 -9.73 -3.91
CA GLN A 77 -14.90 -10.00 -3.39
C GLN A 77 -14.86 -10.45 -1.93
N GLU A 78 -14.02 -11.43 -1.60
CA GLU A 78 -13.87 -11.92 -0.23
C GLU A 78 -13.33 -10.84 0.73
N TYR A 79 -12.45 -9.94 0.26
CA TYR A 79 -11.97 -8.81 1.04
C TYR A 79 -13.13 -7.88 1.45
N GLN A 80 -14.05 -7.62 0.53
CA GLN A 80 -15.26 -6.82 0.77
C GLN A 80 -16.27 -7.56 1.66
N GLU A 81 -16.55 -8.85 1.39
CA GLU A 81 -17.45 -9.67 2.20
C GLU A 81 -17.02 -9.76 3.66
N LYS A 82 -15.71 -9.82 3.91
CA LYS A 82 -15.12 -9.79 5.25
C LYS A 82 -15.17 -8.40 5.92
N GLY A 83 -15.59 -7.36 5.20
CA GLY A 83 -15.65 -5.98 5.67
C GLY A 83 -14.29 -5.32 5.85
N TYR A 84 -13.23 -5.87 5.28
CA TYR A 84 -11.88 -5.31 5.37
C TYR A 84 -11.71 -4.02 4.57
N ASP A 85 -12.55 -3.82 3.56
CA ASP A 85 -12.68 -2.59 2.79
C ASP A 85 -13.15 -1.38 3.62
N LYS A 86 -13.76 -1.63 4.78
CA LYS A 86 -14.23 -0.61 5.74
C LYS A 86 -13.20 -0.25 6.80
N LEU A 87 -12.04 -0.87 6.76
CA LEU A 87 -10.96 -0.71 7.71
C LEU A 87 -9.70 -0.20 7.00
N TYR A 88 -8.94 0.65 7.68
CA TYR A 88 -7.66 1.16 7.19
C TYR A 88 -6.60 1.04 8.28
N ASN A 89 -5.47 0.45 7.93
CA ASN A 89 -4.30 0.36 8.81
C ASN A 89 -3.03 0.50 7.96
N GLY A 90 -2.20 1.49 8.27
CA GLY A 90 -1.04 1.85 7.45
C GLY A 90 0.06 0.79 7.42
N SER A 91 0.22 0.02 8.49
CA SER A 91 1.29 -0.98 8.65
C SER A 91 0.80 -2.43 8.49
N ASN A 92 -0.51 -2.68 8.44
CA ASN A 92 -1.04 -4.02 8.35
C ASN A 92 -0.94 -4.60 6.93
N GLN A 93 -0.66 -5.90 6.87
CA GLN A 93 -0.72 -6.66 5.62
C GLN A 93 -2.17 -7.13 5.38
N PRO A 94 -2.75 -6.90 4.19
CA PRO A 94 -4.15 -7.20 3.90
C PRO A 94 -4.56 -8.65 4.19
N LEU A 95 -3.67 -9.61 3.93
CA LEU A 95 -3.91 -11.04 4.11
C LEU A 95 -3.98 -11.46 5.58
N ASN A 96 -3.49 -10.62 6.51
CA ASN A 96 -3.68 -10.85 7.95
C ASN A 96 -5.11 -10.50 8.42
N GLY A 97 -5.90 -9.86 7.56
CA GLY A 97 -7.23 -9.33 7.89
C GLY A 97 -7.16 -7.96 8.58
N GLY A 98 -8.31 -7.34 8.81
CA GLY A 98 -8.39 -6.06 9.54
C GLY A 98 -8.12 -4.79 8.72
N GLY A 99 -8.15 -4.89 7.40
CA GLY A 99 -7.91 -3.76 6.49
C GLY A 99 -6.42 -3.49 6.25
N ALA A 100 -6.12 -2.54 5.38
CA ALA A 100 -4.74 -2.21 5.03
C ALA A 100 -4.59 -0.79 4.49
N GLY A 101 -3.35 -0.28 4.43
CA GLY A 101 -2.98 0.90 3.66
C GLY A 101 -3.04 0.65 2.15
N CYS A 102 -3.15 1.73 1.35
CA CYS A 102 -3.34 1.64 -0.10
C CYS A 102 -2.22 0.86 -0.82
N SER A 103 -0.97 1.10 -0.45
CA SER A 103 0.18 0.42 -1.08
C SER A 103 0.21 -1.07 -0.76
N ALA A 104 0.03 -1.45 0.52
CA ALA A 104 -0.03 -2.85 0.93
C ALA A 104 -1.21 -3.58 0.27
N PHE A 105 -2.37 -2.92 0.15
CA PHE A 105 -3.53 -3.46 -0.57
C PHE A 105 -3.21 -3.73 -2.05
N GLY A 106 -2.54 -2.79 -2.74
CA GLY A 106 -2.12 -3.02 -4.12
C GLY A 106 -1.13 -4.19 -4.25
N VAL A 107 -0.13 -4.27 -3.37
CA VAL A 107 0.88 -5.34 -3.40
C VAL A 107 0.28 -6.71 -3.06
N SER A 108 -0.77 -6.78 -2.24
CA SER A 108 -1.41 -8.05 -1.90
C SER A 108 -2.01 -8.78 -3.12
N PHE A 109 -2.42 -8.06 -4.16
CA PHE A 109 -2.83 -8.68 -5.42
C PHE A 109 -1.68 -9.43 -6.09
N LEU A 110 -0.46 -8.90 -6.00
CA LEU A 110 0.72 -9.59 -6.53
C LEU A 110 1.02 -10.88 -5.75
N GLU A 111 0.85 -10.85 -4.44
CA GLU A 111 1.03 -12.02 -3.58
C GLU A 111 -0.04 -13.08 -3.87
N VAL A 112 -1.31 -12.71 -3.88
CA VAL A 112 -2.44 -13.60 -4.17
C VAL A 112 -2.35 -14.21 -5.57
N GLY A 113 -1.90 -13.43 -6.55
CA GLY A 113 -1.71 -13.88 -7.94
C GLY A 113 -0.42 -14.67 -8.18
N GLY A 114 0.47 -14.79 -7.18
CA GLY A 114 1.79 -15.40 -7.36
C GLY A 114 2.68 -14.62 -8.32
N LEU A 115 2.62 -13.29 -8.29
CA LEU A 115 3.28 -12.38 -9.24
C LEU A 115 4.41 -11.56 -8.62
N LYS A 116 4.62 -11.72 -7.31
CA LYS A 116 5.51 -10.85 -6.53
C LYS A 116 6.98 -10.97 -6.96
N ASP A 117 7.39 -12.13 -7.45
CA ASP A 117 8.73 -12.40 -7.94
C ASP A 117 9.02 -11.83 -9.35
N LEU A 118 7.99 -11.42 -10.09
CA LEU A 118 8.14 -10.91 -11.45
C LEU A 118 8.67 -9.48 -11.52
N PHE A 119 8.58 -8.73 -10.43
CA PHE A 119 9.10 -7.37 -10.32
C PHE A 119 9.65 -7.17 -8.92
N PRO A 120 10.74 -6.41 -8.71
CA PRO A 120 11.38 -6.28 -7.40
C PRO A 120 10.58 -5.38 -6.44
N VAL A 121 9.41 -5.87 -6.03
CA VAL A 121 8.47 -5.14 -5.15
C VAL A 121 8.95 -5.05 -3.70
N ASP A 122 9.89 -5.88 -3.29
CA ASP A 122 10.47 -5.81 -1.96
C ASP A 122 11.36 -4.56 -1.79
N ASP A 123 11.86 -3.99 -2.89
CA ASP A 123 12.55 -2.68 -2.90
C ASP A 123 11.62 -1.52 -2.49
N TRP A 124 10.30 -1.75 -2.42
CA TRP A 124 9.30 -0.74 -2.06
C TRP A 124 9.03 -0.65 -0.56
N ILE A 125 9.58 -1.62 0.19
CA ILE A 125 9.42 -1.69 1.64
C ILE A 125 10.40 -0.74 2.29
N ILE A 126 9.91 0.03 3.25
CA ILE A 126 10.75 0.76 4.18
C ILE A 126 10.55 0.27 5.61
N HIS A 127 11.64 0.27 6.35
CA HIS A 127 11.69 -0.04 7.77
C HIS A 127 12.09 1.23 8.50
N VAL A 128 11.29 1.67 9.45
CA VAL A 128 11.58 2.86 10.24
C VAL A 128 11.48 2.56 11.72
N HIS A 129 12.41 3.08 12.49
CA HIS A 129 12.40 3.05 13.95
C HIS A 129 11.66 4.28 14.46
N ALA A 130 10.35 4.16 14.66
CA ALA A 130 9.54 5.25 15.19
C ALA A 130 9.83 5.47 16.67
N PRO A 131 10.31 6.65 17.09
CA PRO A 131 10.58 6.90 18.50
C PRO A 131 9.35 6.64 19.35
N GLU A 132 9.47 5.82 20.39
CA GLU A 132 8.35 5.44 21.26
C GLU A 132 7.62 6.65 21.84
N LYS A 133 8.35 7.72 22.17
CA LYS A 133 7.79 9.00 22.63
C LYS A 133 6.91 9.73 21.61
N LEU A 134 6.88 9.29 20.35
CA LEU A 134 5.97 9.77 19.30
C LEU A 134 4.83 8.80 19.00
N ILE A 135 4.75 7.68 19.73
CA ILE A 135 3.68 6.69 19.66
C ILE A 135 2.72 6.96 20.81
N GLY A 136 1.45 7.17 20.49
CA GLY A 136 0.37 7.33 21.46
C GLY A 136 -0.85 6.51 21.04
N GLY A 137 -2.00 6.79 21.66
CA GLY A 137 -3.23 6.04 21.39
C GLY A 137 -3.23 4.64 22.02
N PRO A 138 -3.95 3.65 21.44
CA PRO A 138 -4.08 2.31 22.01
C PRO A 138 -2.75 1.56 22.17
N HIS A 139 -1.75 1.86 21.34
CA HIS A 139 -0.44 1.20 21.37
C HIS A 139 0.46 1.69 22.51
N HIS A 140 0.15 2.83 23.10
CA HIS A 140 0.84 3.36 24.27
C HIS A 140 -0.18 4.03 25.22
N PRO A 141 -0.98 3.24 25.96
CA PRO A 141 -2.03 3.76 26.83
C PRO A 141 -1.52 4.81 27.83
N GLY A 142 -2.23 5.93 27.94
CA GLY A 142 -1.83 7.03 28.83
C GLY A 142 -0.79 7.99 28.25
N HIS A 143 -0.17 7.67 27.11
CA HIS A 143 0.76 8.57 26.44
C HIS A 143 0.06 9.44 25.39
N HIS A 144 0.08 10.74 25.59
CA HIS A 144 -0.48 11.74 24.67
C HIS A 144 0.65 12.46 23.93
N VAL A 145 0.74 12.27 22.62
CA VAL A 145 1.75 12.92 21.79
C VAL A 145 1.29 14.32 21.41
N SER A 146 2.04 15.33 21.84
CA SER A 146 1.76 16.72 21.44
C SER A 146 2.05 16.92 19.95
N PRO A 147 1.17 17.61 19.17
CA PRO A 147 1.42 17.97 17.77
C PRO A 147 2.74 18.71 17.56
N ILE A 148 3.15 19.53 18.51
CA ILE A 148 4.41 20.26 18.47
C ILE A 148 5.60 19.30 18.41
N ARG A 149 5.57 18.20 19.16
CA ARG A 149 6.63 17.18 19.11
C ARG A 149 6.75 16.51 17.75
N LEU A 150 5.62 16.27 17.08
CA LEU A 150 5.62 15.71 15.72
C LEU A 150 6.25 16.69 14.73
N PHE A 151 5.94 17.99 14.86
CA PHE A 151 6.40 19.00 13.92
C PHE A 151 7.91 19.26 14.02
N PHE A 152 8.45 19.28 15.25
CA PHE A 152 9.88 19.58 15.47
C PHE A 152 10.79 18.37 15.38
N ARG A 153 10.26 17.15 15.24
CA ARG A 153 11.09 15.97 15.06
C ARG A 153 11.20 15.62 13.58
N ASN A 154 12.41 15.73 13.07
CA ASN A 154 12.73 15.53 11.67
C ASN A 154 13.56 14.25 11.39
N ARG A 155 13.67 13.34 12.37
CA ARG A 155 14.43 12.10 12.22
C ARG A 155 13.77 10.91 12.92
N TRP A 156 14.01 9.74 12.37
CA TRP A 156 13.69 8.48 13.00
C TRP A 156 14.57 8.20 14.23
N ALA A 157 14.21 7.24 15.05
CA ALA A 157 14.98 6.88 16.23
C ALA A 157 16.34 6.28 15.86
N ASP A 158 17.34 6.56 16.68
CA ASP A 158 18.61 5.86 16.68
C ASP A 158 18.49 4.68 17.67
N GLU A 159 18.60 3.46 17.16
CA GLU A 159 18.49 2.22 17.94
C GLU A 159 19.31 2.21 19.23
N LYS A 160 20.49 2.86 19.19
CA LYS A 160 21.43 2.88 20.32
C LYS A 160 21.14 3.97 21.34
N LYS A 161 20.22 4.92 21.02
CA LYS A 161 20.07 6.15 21.83
C LYS A 161 18.69 6.31 22.45
N GLU A 162 17.66 5.69 21.87
CA GLU A 162 16.31 5.87 22.37
C GLU A 162 15.39 4.67 22.06
N PRO A 163 14.39 4.40 22.90
CA PRO A 163 13.38 3.39 22.64
C PRO A 163 12.61 3.70 21.36
N TYR A 164 12.28 2.66 20.61
CA TYR A 164 11.56 2.77 19.34
C TYR A 164 10.59 1.60 19.12
N CYS A 165 9.67 1.82 18.20
CA CYS A 165 8.79 0.82 17.64
C CYS A 165 9.14 0.64 16.16
N ASP A 166 9.29 -0.59 15.71
CA ASP A 166 9.52 -0.92 14.31
C ASP A 166 8.22 -0.76 13.52
N ILE A 167 8.28 0.04 12.47
CA ILE A 167 7.19 0.17 11.51
C ILE A 167 7.72 -0.22 10.13
N THR A 168 7.05 -1.18 9.51
CA THR A 168 7.35 -1.64 8.15
C THR A 168 6.16 -1.40 7.26
N TYR A 169 6.34 -0.74 6.12
CA TYR A 169 5.26 -0.48 5.18
C TYR A 169 5.79 -0.29 3.75
N TYR A 170 4.89 -0.43 2.77
CA TYR A 170 5.17 -0.08 1.37
C TYR A 170 5.00 1.43 1.19
N ASP A 171 6.08 2.12 0.80
CA ASP A 171 6.07 3.56 0.61
C ASP A 171 5.76 3.93 -0.85
N PRO A 172 4.67 4.68 -1.12
CA PRO A 172 4.29 5.04 -2.49
C PRO A 172 5.31 5.94 -3.19
N THR A 173 6.09 6.74 -2.45
CA THR A 173 7.15 7.57 -3.02
C THR A 173 8.32 6.71 -3.45
N VAL A 174 8.69 5.73 -2.63
CA VAL A 174 9.73 4.75 -2.99
C VAL A 174 9.28 3.92 -4.20
N MET A 175 8.02 3.47 -4.23
CA MET A 175 7.44 2.76 -5.39
C MET A 175 7.58 3.58 -6.67
N PHE A 176 7.15 4.84 -6.65
CA PHE A 176 7.24 5.74 -7.80
C PHE A 176 8.70 5.92 -8.25
N ASN A 177 9.59 6.30 -7.33
CA ASN A 177 10.99 6.57 -7.63
C ASN A 177 11.73 5.34 -8.16
N GLN A 178 11.46 4.16 -7.64
CA GLN A 178 12.07 2.91 -8.10
C GLN A 178 11.60 2.53 -9.50
N ILE A 179 10.29 2.67 -9.80
CA ILE A 179 9.78 2.45 -11.15
C ILE A 179 10.38 3.46 -12.12
N GLU A 180 10.42 4.74 -11.75
CA GLU A 180 11.02 5.81 -12.56
C GLU A 180 12.50 5.54 -12.86
N LEU A 181 13.28 5.21 -11.84
CA LEU A 181 14.71 4.93 -11.98
C LEU A 181 14.96 3.75 -12.92
N LYS A 182 14.23 2.65 -12.73
CA LYS A 182 14.34 1.47 -13.59
C LYS A 182 13.91 1.79 -15.04
N TYR A 183 12.84 2.56 -15.21
CA TYR A 183 12.37 2.97 -16.54
C TYR A 183 13.40 3.84 -17.26
N LYS A 184 13.93 4.87 -16.61
CA LYS A 184 14.98 5.75 -17.17
C LYS A 184 16.27 5.03 -17.53
N ARG A 185 16.61 3.96 -16.79
CA ARG A 185 17.76 3.09 -17.06
C ARG A 185 17.52 2.04 -18.16
N GLY A 186 16.33 2.00 -18.75
CA GLY A 186 15.98 1.02 -19.79
C GLY A 186 15.92 -0.41 -19.26
N PHE A 187 15.50 -0.60 -18.01
CA PHE A 187 15.36 -1.94 -17.44
C PHE A 187 14.41 -2.79 -18.29
N HIS A 188 14.86 -4.00 -18.66
CA HIS A 188 14.09 -4.99 -19.39
C HIS A 188 14.53 -6.40 -19.00
N ALA A 189 13.63 -7.35 -19.17
CA ALA A 189 13.88 -8.79 -19.05
C ALA A 189 13.02 -9.52 -20.08
N ASN A 190 13.16 -10.84 -20.21
CA ASN A 190 12.47 -11.61 -21.26
C ASN A 190 10.96 -11.34 -21.36
N ASN A 191 10.30 -11.10 -20.23
CA ASN A 191 8.86 -10.85 -20.13
C ASN A 191 8.50 -9.45 -19.64
N ILE A 192 9.49 -8.56 -19.46
CA ILE A 192 9.33 -7.19 -18.94
C ILE A 192 9.80 -6.20 -19.99
N SER A 193 8.95 -5.25 -20.34
CA SER A 193 9.28 -4.15 -21.25
C SER A 193 8.81 -2.82 -20.72
N GLY A 194 9.57 -1.75 -20.98
CA GLY A 194 9.15 -0.39 -20.72
C GLY A 194 7.87 -0.05 -21.51
N MET A 195 6.96 0.70 -20.88
CA MET A 195 5.71 1.15 -21.47
C MET A 195 5.44 2.59 -21.08
N GLN A 196 4.91 3.37 -22.04
CA GLN A 196 4.47 4.75 -21.81
C GLN A 196 3.06 4.94 -22.35
N THR A 197 2.24 5.69 -21.63
CA THR A 197 0.90 6.08 -22.04
C THR A 197 0.68 7.53 -21.68
N GLY A 198 0.66 8.42 -22.70
CA GLY A 198 0.77 9.86 -22.46
C GLY A 198 2.07 10.19 -21.74
N ASN A 199 1.99 10.89 -20.61
CA ASN A 199 3.14 11.18 -19.75
C ASN A 199 3.32 10.19 -18.60
N ALA A 200 2.38 9.23 -18.42
CA ALA A 200 2.56 8.13 -17.47
C ALA A 200 3.52 7.09 -18.05
N PHE A 201 4.40 6.58 -17.22
CA PHE A 201 5.45 5.62 -17.61
C PHE A 201 5.48 4.41 -16.67
N GLY A 202 6.06 3.33 -17.11
CA GLY A 202 6.18 2.13 -16.30
C GLY A 202 6.56 0.90 -17.09
N PHE A 203 6.04 -0.25 -16.69
CA PHE A 203 6.39 -1.53 -17.26
C PHE A 203 5.16 -2.36 -17.63
N LEU A 204 5.31 -3.13 -18.69
CA LEU A 204 4.43 -4.24 -19.06
C LEU A 204 5.14 -5.55 -18.75
N ILE A 205 4.47 -6.41 -17.98
CA ILE A 205 4.93 -7.77 -17.64
C ILE A 205 3.98 -8.76 -18.29
N LYS A 206 4.51 -9.58 -19.20
CA LYS A 206 3.77 -10.65 -19.86
C LYS A 206 3.87 -11.92 -19.03
N CYS A 207 2.78 -12.35 -18.44
CA CYS A 207 2.70 -13.54 -17.59
C CYS A 207 1.38 -14.31 -17.75
N ALA A 208 0.79 -14.23 -18.94
CA ALA A 208 -0.47 -14.92 -19.26
C ALA A 208 -0.35 -16.47 -19.29
N ASP A 209 0.85 -16.98 -19.37
CA ASP A 209 1.19 -18.40 -19.28
C ASP A 209 1.40 -18.91 -17.85
N ARG A 210 1.45 -17.99 -16.88
CA ARG A 210 1.68 -18.34 -15.48
C ARG A 210 0.41 -18.94 -14.85
N PRO A 211 0.49 -20.14 -14.24
CA PRO A 211 -0.65 -20.75 -13.57
C PRO A 211 -1.02 -19.97 -12.29
N ALA A 212 -2.30 -20.04 -11.92
CA ALA A 212 -2.74 -19.50 -10.64
C ALA A 212 -2.15 -20.32 -9.47
N PRO A 213 -1.77 -19.67 -8.36
CA PRO A 213 -1.36 -20.39 -7.15
C PRO A 213 -2.47 -21.32 -6.63
N THR A 214 -2.09 -22.52 -6.18
CA THR A 214 -3.01 -23.51 -5.61
C THR A 214 -3.22 -23.35 -4.10
N VAL A 215 -2.39 -22.54 -3.43
CA VAL A 215 -2.53 -22.26 -2.00
C VAL A 215 -3.79 -21.43 -1.71
N PRO A 216 -4.40 -21.56 -0.52
CA PRO A 216 -5.53 -20.71 -0.13
C PRO A 216 -5.20 -19.22 -0.25
N ILE A 217 -6.19 -18.39 -0.63
CA ILE A 217 -6.05 -16.92 -0.70
C ILE A 217 -5.75 -16.36 0.69
N TRP A 218 -6.45 -16.85 1.69
CA TRP A 218 -6.27 -16.41 3.07
C TRP A 218 -5.44 -17.44 3.82
N PRO A 219 -4.34 -17.02 4.47
CA PRO A 219 -3.57 -17.92 5.33
C PRO A 219 -4.45 -18.41 6.49
N ALA A 220 -4.20 -19.64 6.94
CA ALA A 220 -4.84 -20.13 8.16
C ALA A 220 -4.48 -19.20 9.33
N LYS A 221 -5.49 -18.78 10.10
CA LYS A 221 -5.24 -18.01 11.32
C LYS A 221 -4.35 -18.87 12.25
N ARG A 222 -3.18 -18.40 12.53
CA ARG A 222 -2.28 -18.98 13.53
C ARG A 222 -2.77 -18.68 14.92
#